data_0a4649a3f3ad8d666966972db81e9b5e
#
_entry.id   0a4649a3f3ad8d666966972db81e9b5e
#
_cell.length_a   1.000
_cell.length_b   1.000
_cell.length_c   1.000
_cell.angle_alpha   90.00
_cell.angle_beta   90.00
_cell.angle_gamma   90.00
#
_symmetry.space_group_name_H-M   'P 1'
#
loop_
_entity.id
_entity.type
_entity.pdbx_description
1 polymer ?
#
loop_
_entity_poly.entity_id
_entity_poly.type
_entity_poly.pdbx_seq_one_letter_code
_entity_poly.pdbx_strand_id
1 'polypeptide(L)'
;MSQEVSSTNKRIAKNTLFLYVRMLLVMGVSIFTSRVILQTLGVEDYGIYNAVGGIVAVIGVLNGALSSSTSRFLAYELGMKDAEMLKRTFSVSLNLHMAVAFIVLLLAETIGLWFFYEKMVIPVERLSAAWWVYQFSIVTVMVNFTQVPYNASLIAHENMSIYAYVGLYDAFSRLAIAYLLSLSPMDDLVFYALLLMLNTFLIQFFYRFYTYRRYQECRFRWITDKTLYKRQLAYSGWEMFGGLASISQGQGINILLNLFFGPMVNAARAVAYQIQTAVNHFVINFLMATRPQVIKSFAEHNYERMYSLTFKSARYSFFLMLALILPICFELRFILNLWLGKATPPDT
;
A
#
# COMPACT_ATOMS: atom_id res chain seq x y z
N MET A 1 -22.55 22.24 17.77
CA MET A 1 -22.07 22.41 16.39
C MET A 1 -20.64 22.99 16.29
N SER A 2 -20.31 24.17 16.82
CA SER A 2 -18.94 24.75 16.70
C SER A 2 -17.85 23.94 17.40
N GLN A 3 -18.08 23.38 18.59
CA GLN A 3 -17.11 22.57 19.33
C GLN A 3 -16.87 21.20 18.66
N GLU A 4 -17.90 20.60 18.09
CA GLU A 4 -17.80 19.30 17.40
C GLU A 4 -17.05 19.41 16.07
N VAL A 5 -17.27 20.50 15.33
CA VAL A 5 -16.49 20.83 14.11
C VAL A 5 -15.03 21.09 14.46
N SER A 6 -14.75 21.81 15.56
CA SER A 6 -13.38 22.06 16.02
C SER A 6 -12.65 20.75 16.41
N SER A 7 -13.31 19.85 17.13
CA SER A 7 -12.74 18.56 17.53
C SER A 7 -12.43 17.66 16.33
N THR A 8 -13.31 17.63 15.34
CA THR A 8 -13.10 16.88 14.08
C THR A 8 -11.92 17.44 13.29
N ASN A 9 -11.82 18.76 13.14
CA ASN A 9 -10.70 19.38 12.41
C ASN A 9 -9.36 19.11 13.10
N LYS A 10 -9.30 19.18 14.44
CA LYS A 10 -8.11 18.81 15.23
C LYS A 10 -7.74 17.34 15.01
N ARG A 11 -8.71 16.42 14.94
CA ARG A 11 -8.47 15.00 14.71
C ARG A 11 -7.94 14.75 13.30
N ILE A 12 -8.51 15.38 12.28
CA ILE A 12 -8.01 15.30 10.90
C ILE A 12 -6.58 15.83 10.83
N ALA A 13 -6.30 17.00 11.39
CA ALA A 13 -4.96 17.59 11.39
C ALA A 13 -3.94 16.69 12.09
N LYS A 14 -4.28 16.15 13.27
CA LYS A 14 -3.44 15.20 14.00
C LYS A 14 -3.16 13.93 13.18
N ASN A 15 -4.20 13.35 12.58
CA ASN A 15 -4.06 12.14 11.77
C ASN A 15 -3.20 12.39 10.53
N THR A 16 -3.40 13.53 9.85
CA THR A 16 -2.58 13.94 8.70
C THR A 16 -1.11 14.11 9.10
N LEU A 17 -0.84 14.75 10.25
CA LEU A 17 0.52 14.91 10.76
C LEU A 17 1.21 13.55 10.99
N PHE A 18 0.52 12.60 11.66
CA PHE A 18 1.05 11.25 11.85
C PHE A 18 1.38 10.55 10.53
N LEU A 19 0.50 10.67 9.54
CA LEU A 19 0.71 10.06 8.22
C LEU A 19 1.88 10.71 7.47
N TYR A 20 2.06 12.02 7.58
CA TYR A 20 3.18 12.74 6.95
C TYR A 20 4.52 12.39 7.61
N VAL A 21 4.59 12.44 8.94
CA VAL A 21 5.81 12.06 9.67
C VAL A 21 6.20 10.62 9.34
N ARG A 22 5.22 9.70 9.37
CA ARG A 22 5.44 8.31 8.93
C ARG A 22 5.97 8.25 7.50
N MET A 23 5.34 8.94 6.56
CA MET A 23 5.71 8.91 5.13
C MET A 23 7.17 9.35 4.93
N LEU A 24 7.56 10.48 5.50
CA LEU A 24 8.90 11.02 5.35
C LEU A 24 9.95 10.11 5.99
N LEU A 25 9.70 9.61 7.20
CA LEU A 25 10.61 8.71 7.90
C LEU A 25 10.74 7.36 7.16
N VAL A 26 9.63 6.75 6.74
CA VAL A 26 9.63 5.50 5.97
C VAL A 26 10.38 5.67 4.66
N MET A 27 10.19 6.79 3.95
CA MET A 27 10.90 7.07 2.71
C MET A 27 12.41 7.21 2.94
N GLY A 28 12.83 7.97 3.94
CA GLY A 28 14.24 8.13 4.28
C GLY A 28 14.88 6.81 4.69
N VAL A 29 14.26 6.05 5.58
CA VAL A 29 14.74 4.73 6.01
C VAL A 29 14.79 3.75 4.83
N SER A 30 13.79 3.74 3.95
CA SER A 30 13.74 2.82 2.80
C SER A 30 14.89 3.06 1.81
N ILE A 31 15.25 4.32 1.53
CA ILE A 31 16.39 4.66 0.65
C ILE A 31 17.69 4.10 1.26
N PHE A 32 17.89 4.31 2.56
CA PHE A 32 19.06 3.81 3.24
C PHE A 32 19.09 2.27 3.30
N THR A 33 17.94 1.65 3.60
CA THR A 33 17.78 0.20 3.66
C THR A 33 18.11 -0.46 2.33
N SER A 34 17.63 0.08 1.21
CA SER A 34 17.91 -0.46 -0.13
C SER A 34 19.40 -0.49 -0.43
N ARG A 35 20.14 0.55 -0.01
CA ARG A 35 21.60 0.59 -0.15
C ARG A 35 22.29 -0.51 0.66
N VAL A 36 21.90 -0.69 1.92
CA VAL A 36 22.48 -1.72 2.81
C VAL A 36 22.20 -3.11 2.24
N ILE A 37 20.96 -3.40 1.83
CA ILE A 37 20.59 -4.69 1.23
C ILE A 37 21.42 -4.97 -0.03
N LEU A 38 21.55 -3.99 -0.93
CA LEU A 38 22.33 -4.15 -2.17
C LEU A 38 23.80 -4.43 -1.88
N GLN A 39 24.37 -3.80 -0.84
CA GLN A 39 25.76 -4.03 -0.43
C GLN A 39 25.97 -5.40 0.21
N THR A 40 24.96 -5.92 0.94
CA THR A 40 25.08 -7.19 1.67
C THR A 40 24.74 -8.39 0.79
N LEU A 41 23.63 -8.34 0.03
CA LEU A 41 23.22 -9.43 -0.87
C LEU A 41 24.02 -9.44 -2.18
N GLY A 42 24.57 -8.30 -2.59
CA GLY A 42 25.11 -8.13 -3.92
C GLY A 42 24.05 -7.92 -5.00
N VAL A 43 24.52 -7.59 -6.20
CA VAL A 43 23.64 -7.20 -7.33
C VAL A 43 22.82 -8.38 -7.82
N GLU A 44 23.41 -9.58 -7.86
CA GLU A 44 22.77 -10.78 -8.39
C GLU A 44 21.60 -11.24 -7.51
N ASP A 45 21.83 -11.47 -6.23
CA ASP A 45 20.80 -11.91 -5.29
C ASP A 45 19.71 -10.86 -5.08
N TYR A 46 20.08 -9.58 -5.03
CA TYR A 46 19.13 -8.49 -5.00
C TYR A 46 18.26 -8.45 -6.26
N GLY A 47 18.87 -8.74 -7.44
CA GLY A 47 18.17 -8.88 -8.71
C GLY A 47 17.16 -10.05 -8.69
N ILE A 48 17.59 -11.23 -8.22
CA ILE A 48 16.73 -12.42 -8.08
C ILE A 48 15.56 -12.12 -7.13
N TYR A 49 15.83 -11.52 -5.96
CA TYR A 49 14.79 -11.15 -5.01
C TYR A 49 13.72 -10.23 -5.64
N ASN A 50 14.15 -9.19 -6.36
CA ASN A 50 13.23 -8.25 -6.99
C ASN A 50 12.46 -8.89 -8.15
N ALA A 51 13.10 -9.73 -8.96
CA ALA A 51 12.45 -10.42 -10.07
C ALA A 51 11.39 -11.41 -9.57
N VAL A 52 11.72 -12.22 -8.57
CA VAL A 52 10.80 -13.17 -7.93
C VAL A 52 9.67 -12.44 -7.21
N GLY A 53 10.00 -11.39 -6.43
CA GLY A 53 9.02 -10.54 -5.78
C GLY A 53 8.10 -9.81 -6.75
N GLY A 54 8.60 -9.48 -7.94
CA GLY A 54 7.84 -8.84 -9.02
C GLY A 54 6.64 -9.66 -9.50
N ILE A 55 6.78 -10.99 -9.59
CA ILE A 55 5.65 -11.89 -9.93
C ILE A 55 4.51 -11.69 -8.94
N VAL A 56 4.86 -11.61 -7.67
CA VAL A 56 3.92 -11.52 -6.57
C VAL A 56 3.36 -10.09 -6.43
N ALA A 57 4.14 -9.06 -6.80
CA ALA A 57 3.73 -7.65 -6.73
C ALA A 57 2.56 -7.31 -7.67
N VAL A 58 2.44 -7.99 -8.82
CA VAL A 58 1.30 -7.82 -9.75
C VAL A 58 -0.04 -8.07 -9.03
N ILE A 59 -0.04 -8.95 -8.06
CA ILE A 59 -1.21 -9.30 -7.26
C ILE A 59 -1.60 -8.15 -6.28
N GLY A 60 -0.67 -7.26 -5.98
CA GLY A 60 -0.89 -6.11 -5.10
C GLY A 60 -2.01 -5.17 -5.56
N VAL A 61 -2.33 -5.13 -6.85
CA VAL A 61 -3.46 -4.36 -7.41
C VAL A 61 -4.79 -4.80 -6.81
N LEU A 62 -5.00 -6.11 -6.69
CA LEU A 62 -6.20 -6.69 -6.06
C LEU A 62 -6.33 -6.25 -4.60
N ASN A 63 -5.20 -6.20 -3.90
CA ASN A 63 -5.16 -5.78 -2.49
C ASN A 63 -5.64 -4.33 -2.30
N GLY A 64 -5.23 -3.42 -3.19
CA GLY A 64 -5.64 -2.01 -3.15
C GLY A 64 -7.15 -1.83 -3.31
N ALA A 65 -7.77 -2.49 -4.28
CA ALA A 65 -9.21 -2.43 -4.54
C ALA A 65 -10.04 -2.98 -3.36
N LEU A 66 -9.64 -4.13 -2.84
CA LEU A 66 -10.29 -4.77 -1.70
C LEU A 66 -10.14 -3.93 -0.41
N SER A 67 -8.97 -3.32 -0.19
CA SER A 67 -8.71 -2.43 0.94
C SER A 67 -9.59 -1.19 0.92
N SER A 68 -9.72 -0.54 -0.25
CA SER A 68 -10.60 0.62 -0.45
C SER A 68 -12.06 0.27 -0.15
N SER A 69 -12.54 -0.84 -0.70
CA SER A 69 -13.88 -1.37 -0.48
C SER A 69 -14.14 -1.63 1.00
N THR A 70 -13.29 -2.40 1.65
CA THR A 70 -13.44 -2.78 3.06
C THR A 70 -13.44 -1.54 3.98
N SER A 71 -12.52 -0.60 3.78
CA SER A 71 -12.45 0.64 4.55
C SER A 71 -13.72 1.47 4.42
N ARG A 72 -14.29 1.53 3.19
CA ARG A 72 -15.54 2.25 2.94
C ARG A 72 -16.72 1.63 3.67
N PHE A 73 -16.89 0.30 3.55
CA PHE A 73 -18.03 -0.36 4.19
C PHE A 73 -17.96 -0.27 5.72
N LEU A 74 -16.78 -0.49 6.31
CA LEU A 74 -16.62 -0.35 7.76
C LEU A 74 -16.87 1.09 8.25
N ALA A 75 -16.37 2.10 7.52
CA ALA A 75 -16.62 3.50 7.87
C ALA A 75 -18.11 3.87 7.75
N TYR A 76 -18.82 3.30 6.76
CA TYR A 76 -20.25 3.50 6.57
C TYR A 76 -21.06 2.91 7.74
N GLU A 77 -20.82 1.66 8.10
CA GLU A 77 -21.54 0.99 9.20
C GLU A 77 -21.21 1.65 10.56
N LEU A 78 -20.00 2.18 10.74
CA LEU A 78 -19.68 3.01 11.91
C LEU A 78 -20.48 4.31 11.95
N GLY A 79 -20.72 4.95 10.80
CA GLY A 79 -21.58 6.14 10.70
C GLY A 79 -23.06 5.82 11.01
N MET A 80 -23.54 4.67 10.56
CA MET A 80 -24.90 4.19 10.85
C MET A 80 -25.08 3.78 12.32
N LYS A 81 -23.98 3.61 13.07
CA LYS A 81 -23.96 3.16 14.47
C LYS A 81 -24.61 1.78 14.69
N ASP A 82 -24.65 0.94 13.65
CA ASP A 82 -25.13 -0.42 13.70
C ASP A 82 -23.97 -1.39 14.00
N ALA A 83 -23.81 -1.72 15.29
CA ALA A 83 -22.72 -2.57 15.75
C ALA A 83 -22.82 -4.01 15.25
N GLU A 84 -24.02 -4.54 15.04
CA GLU A 84 -24.20 -5.91 14.53
C GLU A 84 -23.88 -5.96 13.02
N MET A 85 -24.35 -5.00 12.24
CA MET A 85 -24.04 -4.89 10.82
C MET A 85 -22.54 -4.64 10.60
N LEU A 86 -21.89 -3.78 11.42
CA LEU A 86 -20.46 -3.56 11.39
C LEU A 86 -19.67 -4.85 11.58
N LYS A 87 -20.06 -5.69 12.56
CA LYS A 87 -19.42 -6.98 12.82
C LYS A 87 -19.64 -7.99 11.69
N ARG A 88 -20.85 -8.01 11.11
CA ARG A 88 -21.16 -8.83 9.93
C ARG A 88 -20.33 -8.37 8.73
N THR A 89 -20.25 -7.09 8.49
CA THR A 89 -19.44 -6.48 7.41
C THR A 89 -17.96 -6.80 7.54
N PHE A 90 -17.38 -6.70 8.75
CA PHE A 90 -16.01 -7.11 9.02
C PHE A 90 -15.77 -8.59 8.72
N SER A 91 -16.65 -9.47 9.22
CA SER A 91 -16.52 -10.92 9.05
C SER A 91 -16.64 -11.34 7.57
N VAL A 92 -17.58 -10.75 6.83
CA VAL A 92 -17.71 -10.96 5.37
C VAL A 92 -16.47 -10.46 4.63
N SER A 93 -15.96 -9.28 4.99
CA SER A 93 -14.72 -8.76 4.39
C SER A 93 -13.55 -9.70 4.63
N LEU A 94 -13.38 -10.21 5.86
CA LEU A 94 -12.30 -11.16 6.17
C LEU A 94 -12.43 -12.47 5.38
N ASN A 95 -13.64 -13.02 5.26
CA ASN A 95 -13.90 -14.21 4.44
C ASN A 95 -13.54 -13.96 2.96
N LEU A 96 -13.91 -12.82 2.40
CA LEU A 96 -13.56 -12.45 1.03
C LEU A 96 -12.04 -12.36 0.84
N HIS A 97 -11.34 -11.75 1.78
CA HIS A 97 -9.88 -11.64 1.73
C HIS A 97 -9.20 -13.02 1.87
N MET A 98 -9.74 -13.91 2.72
CA MET A 98 -9.24 -15.29 2.81
C MET A 98 -9.49 -16.08 1.51
N ALA A 99 -10.66 -15.91 0.89
CA ALA A 99 -10.96 -16.55 -0.40
C ALA A 99 -10.03 -16.04 -1.50
N VAL A 100 -9.79 -14.73 -1.57
CA VAL A 100 -8.84 -14.14 -2.54
C VAL A 100 -7.41 -14.60 -2.25
N ALA A 101 -6.98 -14.64 -0.99
CA ALA A 101 -5.66 -15.17 -0.62
C ALA A 101 -5.49 -16.63 -1.08
N PHE A 102 -6.53 -17.44 -0.96
CA PHE A 102 -6.52 -18.84 -1.43
C PHE A 102 -6.44 -18.92 -2.98
N ILE A 103 -7.21 -18.10 -3.69
CA ILE A 103 -7.14 -18.03 -5.17
C ILE A 103 -5.72 -17.61 -5.61
N VAL A 104 -5.15 -16.62 -4.92
CA VAL A 104 -3.78 -16.15 -5.19
C VAL A 104 -2.76 -17.26 -4.95
N LEU A 105 -2.92 -18.05 -3.89
CA LEU A 105 -2.09 -19.23 -3.65
C LEU A 105 -2.17 -20.22 -4.82
N LEU A 106 -3.39 -20.57 -5.25
CA LEU A 106 -3.58 -21.50 -6.36
C LEU A 106 -2.94 -20.97 -7.66
N LEU A 107 -3.12 -19.69 -7.97
CA LEU A 107 -2.52 -19.09 -9.15
C LEU A 107 -1.00 -19.03 -9.06
N ALA A 108 -0.45 -18.73 -7.89
CA ALA A 108 0.98 -18.71 -7.67
C ALA A 108 1.57 -20.13 -7.80
N GLU A 109 0.97 -21.14 -7.17
CA GLU A 109 1.46 -22.53 -7.22
C GLU A 109 1.21 -23.24 -8.56
N THR A 110 0.46 -22.65 -9.47
CA THR A 110 0.22 -23.16 -10.83
C THR A 110 0.91 -22.31 -11.88
N ILE A 111 0.28 -21.22 -12.28
CA ILE A 111 0.76 -20.31 -13.33
C ILE A 111 2.08 -19.63 -12.90
N GLY A 112 2.18 -19.25 -11.64
CA GLY A 112 3.38 -18.60 -11.12
C GLY A 112 4.58 -19.53 -11.10
N LEU A 113 4.43 -20.80 -10.68
CA LEU A 113 5.50 -21.82 -10.74
C LEU A 113 5.90 -22.15 -12.19
N TRP A 114 4.91 -22.27 -13.09
CA TRP A 114 5.23 -22.44 -14.52
C TRP A 114 6.09 -21.28 -15.03
N PHE A 115 5.70 -20.03 -14.71
CA PHE A 115 6.48 -18.85 -15.11
C PHE A 115 7.86 -18.83 -14.47
N PHE A 116 7.96 -19.22 -13.20
CA PHE A 116 9.23 -19.29 -12.45
C PHE A 116 10.24 -20.24 -13.10
N TYR A 117 9.80 -21.46 -13.49
CA TYR A 117 10.71 -22.46 -14.06
C TYR A 117 10.96 -22.26 -15.55
N GLU A 118 9.96 -21.81 -16.34
CA GLU A 118 10.02 -21.79 -17.80
C GLU A 118 10.44 -20.43 -18.38
N LYS A 119 10.20 -19.34 -17.65
CA LYS A 119 10.37 -17.98 -18.20
C LYS A 119 11.41 -17.14 -17.46
N MET A 120 11.69 -17.43 -16.22
CA MET A 120 12.69 -16.67 -15.48
C MET A 120 14.10 -17.16 -15.80
N VAL A 121 15.00 -16.21 -15.98
CA VAL A 121 16.44 -16.50 -16.15
C VAL A 121 17.08 -16.40 -14.77
N ILE A 122 17.28 -17.56 -14.12
CA ILE A 122 17.91 -17.68 -12.80
C ILE A 122 19.10 -18.61 -12.95
N PRO A 123 20.31 -18.25 -12.44
CA PRO A 123 21.45 -19.15 -12.43
C PRO A 123 21.11 -20.47 -11.72
N VAL A 124 21.56 -21.58 -12.28
CA VAL A 124 21.24 -22.93 -11.76
C VAL A 124 21.66 -23.08 -10.30
N GLU A 125 22.77 -22.47 -9.92
CA GLU A 125 23.33 -22.49 -8.56
C GLU A 125 22.43 -21.74 -7.56
N ARG A 126 21.66 -20.75 -8.04
CA ARG A 126 20.75 -19.92 -7.21
C ARG A 126 19.29 -20.35 -7.28
N LEU A 127 18.96 -21.37 -8.09
CA LEU A 127 17.58 -21.80 -8.31
C LEU A 127 16.88 -22.26 -7.01
N SER A 128 17.60 -22.99 -6.15
CA SER A 128 17.08 -23.42 -4.85
C SER A 128 16.78 -22.25 -3.92
N ALA A 129 17.69 -21.28 -3.84
CA ALA A 129 17.50 -20.07 -3.04
C ALA A 129 16.31 -19.24 -3.56
N ALA A 130 16.25 -19.04 -4.88
CA ALA A 130 15.14 -18.34 -5.53
C ALA A 130 13.79 -19.01 -5.30
N TRP A 131 13.73 -20.36 -5.27
CA TRP A 131 12.53 -21.10 -4.96
C TRP A 131 12.02 -20.84 -3.53
N TRP A 132 12.92 -20.82 -2.54
CA TRP A 132 12.55 -20.47 -1.16
C TRP A 132 12.07 -19.02 -1.06
N VAL A 133 12.72 -18.07 -1.76
CA VAL A 133 12.27 -16.68 -1.84
C VAL A 133 10.84 -16.62 -2.41
N TYR A 134 10.56 -17.40 -3.45
CA TYR A 134 9.25 -17.47 -4.07
C TYR A 134 8.19 -17.95 -3.07
N GLN A 135 8.44 -19.04 -2.37
CA GLN A 135 7.51 -19.60 -1.39
C GLN A 135 7.25 -18.64 -0.22
N PHE A 136 8.31 -18.04 0.33
CA PHE A 136 8.16 -17.07 1.42
C PHE A 136 7.41 -15.81 0.94
N SER A 137 7.59 -15.40 -0.30
CA SER A 137 6.85 -14.27 -0.91
C SER A 137 5.36 -14.58 -1.04
N ILE A 138 4.99 -15.78 -1.48
CA ILE A 138 3.58 -16.22 -1.55
C ILE A 138 2.93 -16.19 -0.16
N VAL A 139 3.58 -16.78 0.83
CA VAL A 139 3.08 -16.77 2.21
C VAL A 139 2.93 -15.33 2.73
N THR A 140 3.90 -14.47 2.49
CA THR A 140 3.86 -13.05 2.87
C THR A 140 2.65 -12.34 2.25
N VAL A 141 2.36 -12.59 0.98
CA VAL A 141 1.21 -11.99 0.30
C VAL A 141 -0.12 -12.51 0.83
N MET A 142 -0.24 -13.80 1.08
CA MET A 142 -1.44 -14.38 1.71
C MET A 142 -1.72 -13.73 3.08
N VAL A 143 -0.67 -13.57 3.88
CA VAL A 143 -0.73 -12.92 5.18
C VAL A 143 -1.18 -11.46 5.01
N ASN A 144 -0.64 -10.73 4.06
CA ASN A 144 -1.01 -9.34 3.77
C ASN A 144 -2.49 -9.19 3.35
N PHE A 145 -3.02 -10.10 2.52
CA PHE A 145 -4.45 -10.08 2.18
C PHE A 145 -5.34 -10.22 3.42
N THR A 146 -5.03 -11.16 4.29
CA THR A 146 -5.83 -11.38 5.51
C THR A 146 -5.68 -10.28 6.56
N GLN A 147 -4.67 -9.41 6.42
CA GLN A 147 -4.47 -8.24 7.30
C GLN A 147 -5.36 -7.06 6.92
N VAL A 148 -5.78 -6.95 5.66
CA VAL A 148 -6.52 -5.78 5.14
C VAL A 148 -7.73 -5.38 5.98
N PRO A 149 -8.64 -6.28 6.41
CA PRO A 149 -9.80 -5.90 7.20
C PRO A 149 -9.43 -5.28 8.56
N TYR A 150 -8.34 -5.72 9.18
CA TYR A 150 -7.85 -5.16 10.44
C TYR A 150 -7.30 -3.74 10.25
N ASN A 151 -6.52 -3.51 9.18
CA ASN A 151 -6.06 -2.18 8.81
C ASN A 151 -7.21 -1.24 8.45
N ALA A 152 -8.19 -1.75 7.70
CA ALA A 152 -9.38 -1.02 7.32
C ALA A 152 -10.21 -0.59 8.53
N SER A 153 -10.30 -1.44 9.57
CA SER A 153 -10.95 -1.10 10.84
C SER A 153 -10.23 0.04 11.56
N LEU A 154 -8.89 0.03 11.64
CA LEU A 154 -8.11 1.14 12.21
C LEU A 154 -8.34 2.46 11.48
N ILE A 155 -8.37 2.42 10.14
CA ILE A 155 -8.63 3.59 9.30
C ILE A 155 -10.06 4.09 9.51
N ALA A 156 -11.05 3.19 9.54
CA ALA A 156 -12.45 3.53 9.75
C ALA A 156 -12.71 4.16 11.13
N HIS A 157 -12.00 3.69 12.16
CA HIS A 157 -12.01 4.29 13.50
C HIS A 157 -11.09 5.54 13.61
N GLU A 158 -10.41 5.93 12.52
CA GLU A 158 -9.52 7.09 12.46
C GLU A 158 -8.31 7.01 13.41
N ASN A 159 -7.88 5.80 13.72
CA ASN A 159 -6.74 5.57 14.60
C ASN A 159 -5.42 5.53 13.79
N MET A 160 -5.10 6.67 13.13
CA MET A 160 -3.94 6.78 12.24
C MET A 160 -2.61 6.73 12.99
N SER A 161 -2.61 7.02 14.30
CA SER A 161 -1.39 6.92 15.12
C SER A 161 -0.86 5.50 15.19
N ILE A 162 -1.72 4.50 15.43
CA ILE A 162 -1.30 3.09 15.46
C ILE A 162 -0.81 2.65 14.07
N TYR A 163 -1.54 3.03 13.03
CA TYR A 163 -1.12 2.76 11.66
C TYR A 163 0.26 3.37 11.34
N ALA A 164 0.52 4.58 11.84
CA ALA A 164 1.81 5.23 11.67
C ALA A 164 2.93 4.52 12.46
N TYR A 165 2.70 4.18 13.73
CA TYR A 165 3.71 3.50 14.55
C TYR A 165 4.08 2.13 13.99
N VAL A 166 3.12 1.33 13.53
CA VAL A 166 3.41 0.04 12.91
C VAL A 166 4.15 0.21 11.59
N GLY A 167 3.81 1.22 10.79
CA GLY A 167 4.55 1.53 9.58
C GLY A 167 5.99 1.98 9.83
N LEU A 168 6.25 2.71 10.92
CA LEU A 168 7.61 3.04 11.36
C LEU A 168 8.35 1.80 11.84
N TYR A 169 7.71 0.96 12.66
CA TYR A 169 8.28 -0.32 13.06
C TYR A 169 8.67 -1.16 11.85
N ASP A 170 7.80 -1.31 10.84
CA ASP A 170 8.11 -2.05 9.61
C ASP A 170 9.35 -1.49 8.88
N ALA A 171 9.45 -0.17 8.76
CA ALA A 171 10.61 0.46 8.11
C ALA A 171 11.92 0.18 8.88
N PHE A 172 11.92 0.39 10.19
CA PHE A 172 13.11 0.14 11.00
C PHE A 172 13.46 -1.34 11.14
N SER A 173 12.45 -2.23 11.21
CA SER A 173 12.69 -3.68 11.23
C SER A 173 13.32 -4.18 9.92
N ARG A 174 12.89 -3.66 8.76
CA ARG A 174 13.54 -3.96 7.46
C ARG A 174 15.00 -3.51 7.44
N LEU A 175 15.29 -2.35 8.00
CA LEU A 175 16.67 -1.88 8.15
C LEU A 175 17.48 -2.78 9.09
N ALA A 176 16.91 -3.18 10.23
CA ALA A 176 17.55 -4.12 11.15
C ALA A 176 17.78 -5.48 10.48
N ILE A 177 16.82 -5.99 9.72
CA ILE A 177 16.95 -7.23 8.92
C ILE A 177 18.12 -7.11 7.96
N ALA A 178 18.28 -5.96 7.26
CA ALA A 178 19.38 -5.75 6.34
C ALA A 178 20.76 -5.85 7.02
N TYR A 179 20.89 -5.37 8.26
CA TYR A 179 22.10 -5.54 9.06
C TYR A 179 22.28 -6.96 9.60
N LEU A 180 21.18 -7.65 9.96
CA LEU A 180 21.24 -9.03 10.44
C LEU A 180 21.73 -10.02 9.38
N LEU A 181 21.67 -9.66 8.09
CA LEU A 181 22.20 -10.49 7.01
C LEU A 181 23.72 -10.79 7.18
N SER A 182 24.47 -9.85 7.73
CA SER A 182 25.90 -10.08 8.01
C SER A 182 26.18 -11.18 9.04
N LEU A 183 25.15 -11.61 9.78
CA LEU A 183 25.20 -12.68 10.78
C LEU A 183 24.45 -13.93 10.30
N SER A 184 24.18 -14.05 9.00
CA SER A 184 23.39 -15.13 8.45
C SER A 184 23.99 -16.50 8.74
N PRO A 185 23.23 -17.48 9.29
CA PRO A 185 23.69 -18.84 9.48
C PRO A 185 23.49 -19.74 8.24
N MET A 186 22.91 -19.19 7.17
CA MET A 186 22.53 -19.89 5.95
C MET A 186 22.76 -18.98 4.73
N ASP A 187 22.24 -19.37 3.58
CA ASP A 187 22.25 -18.53 2.38
C ASP A 187 21.56 -17.17 2.65
N ASP A 188 22.25 -16.07 2.34
CA ASP A 188 21.82 -14.71 2.68
C ASP A 188 20.49 -14.33 2.03
N LEU A 189 20.25 -14.77 0.79
CA LEU A 189 19.02 -14.50 0.06
C LEU A 189 17.83 -15.21 0.70
N VAL A 190 18.00 -16.47 1.10
CA VAL A 190 16.97 -17.26 1.79
C VAL A 190 16.68 -16.68 3.16
N PHE A 191 17.74 -16.34 3.91
CA PHE A 191 17.64 -15.75 5.24
C PHE A 191 16.92 -14.40 5.20
N TYR A 192 17.23 -13.57 4.22
CA TYR A 192 16.55 -12.28 4.00
C TYR A 192 15.04 -12.46 3.79
N ALA A 193 14.64 -13.33 2.87
CA ALA A 193 13.24 -13.59 2.58
C ALA A 193 12.49 -14.18 3.78
N LEU A 194 13.14 -15.09 4.53
CA LEU A 194 12.60 -15.67 5.76
C LEU A 194 12.34 -14.58 6.82
N LEU A 195 13.32 -13.71 7.08
CA LEU A 195 13.18 -12.64 8.07
C LEU A 195 12.08 -11.64 7.68
N LEU A 196 11.94 -11.31 6.39
CA LEU A 196 10.84 -10.46 5.92
C LEU A 196 9.48 -11.12 6.09
N MET A 197 9.37 -12.40 5.84
CA MET A 197 8.15 -13.17 6.10
C MET A 197 7.80 -13.16 7.59
N LEU A 198 8.77 -13.43 8.46
CA LEU A 198 8.58 -13.41 9.92
C LEU A 198 8.19 -12.01 10.41
N ASN A 199 8.82 -10.96 9.91
CA ASN A 199 8.44 -9.58 10.22
C ASN A 199 6.97 -9.30 9.83
N THR A 200 6.53 -9.79 8.67
CA THR A 200 5.12 -9.66 8.25
C THR A 200 4.17 -10.37 9.22
N PHE A 201 4.52 -11.56 9.69
CA PHE A 201 3.73 -12.26 10.72
C PHE A 201 3.67 -11.47 12.04
N LEU A 202 4.78 -10.90 12.50
CA LEU A 202 4.81 -10.07 13.72
C LEU A 202 3.91 -8.84 13.58
N ILE A 203 3.99 -8.13 12.46
CA ILE A 203 3.14 -6.98 12.16
C ILE A 203 1.67 -7.39 12.17
N GLN A 204 1.33 -8.50 11.52
CA GLN A 204 -0.03 -9.00 11.47
C GLN A 204 -0.53 -9.42 12.85
N PHE A 205 0.29 -10.11 13.61
CA PHE A 205 -0.05 -10.48 14.98
C PHE A 205 -0.37 -9.24 15.81
N PHE A 206 0.45 -8.18 15.70
CA PHE A 206 0.23 -6.92 16.40
C PHE A 206 -1.09 -6.25 15.99
N TYR A 207 -1.38 -6.14 14.68
CA TYR A 207 -2.64 -5.56 14.19
C TYR A 207 -3.85 -6.35 14.67
N ARG A 208 -3.83 -7.68 14.56
CA ARG A 208 -4.91 -8.55 15.03
C ARG A 208 -5.12 -8.44 16.54
N PHE A 209 -4.04 -8.50 17.30
CA PHE A 209 -4.10 -8.42 18.75
C PHE A 209 -4.66 -7.08 19.22
N TYR A 210 -4.18 -5.97 18.66
CA TYR A 210 -4.65 -4.63 19.00
C TYR A 210 -6.13 -4.46 18.65
N THR A 211 -6.52 -4.77 17.42
CA THR A 211 -7.90 -4.57 16.95
C THR A 211 -8.87 -5.51 17.64
N TYR A 212 -8.51 -6.77 17.87
CA TYR A 212 -9.34 -7.73 18.61
C TYR A 212 -9.65 -7.27 20.03
N ARG A 213 -8.67 -6.65 20.70
CA ARG A 213 -8.88 -6.11 22.07
C ARG A 213 -9.67 -4.81 22.08
N ARG A 214 -9.49 -3.97 21.07
CA ARG A 214 -10.04 -2.61 21.05
C ARG A 214 -11.41 -2.51 20.40
N TYR A 215 -11.65 -3.33 19.36
CA TYR A 215 -12.84 -3.25 18.53
C TYR A 215 -13.61 -4.57 18.54
N GLN A 216 -14.89 -4.50 18.98
CA GLN A 216 -15.72 -5.71 19.13
C GLN A 216 -16.07 -6.37 17.80
N GLU A 217 -16.14 -5.60 16.72
CA GLU A 217 -16.40 -6.07 15.37
C GLU A 217 -15.26 -6.94 14.80
N CYS A 218 -14.02 -6.73 15.26
CA CYS A 218 -12.86 -7.52 14.81
C CYS A 218 -12.84 -8.95 15.38
N ARG A 219 -13.84 -9.34 16.16
CA ARG A 219 -14.06 -10.72 16.59
C ARG A 219 -14.78 -11.47 15.49
N PHE A 220 -14.01 -12.26 14.76
CA PHE A 220 -14.49 -13.03 13.62
C PHE A 220 -15.67 -13.95 13.98
N ARG A 221 -16.68 -13.97 13.11
CA ARG A 221 -17.76 -14.96 13.09
C ARG A 221 -17.95 -15.46 11.67
N TRP A 222 -18.19 -16.74 11.52
CA TRP A 222 -18.54 -17.28 10.21
C TRP A 222 -19.95 -16.81 9.83
N ILE A 223 -20.07 -16.05 8.74
CA ILE A 223 -21.34 -15.45 8.28
C ILE A 223 -21.51 -15.79 6.80
N THR A 224 -22.71 -16.24 6.45
CA THR A 224 -23.13 -16.62 5.09
C THR A 224 -24.19 -15.66 4.53
N ASP A 225 -23.96 -14.35 4.61
CA ASP A 225 -24.89 -13.34 4.09
C ASP A 225 -24.60 -13.05 2.61
N LYS A 226 -25.34 -13.72 1.72
CA LYS A 226 -25.16 -13.57 0.26
C LYS A 226 -25.31 -12.13 -0.22
N THR A 227 -26.16 -11.32 0.43
CA THR A 227 -26.39 -9.93 0.05
C THR A 227 -25.17 -9.06 0.34
N LEU A 228 -24.59 -9.21 1.52
CA LEU A 228 -23.36 -8.50 1.89
C LEU A 228 -22.17 -8.93 1.00
N TYR A 229 -22.01 -10.23 0.72
CA TYR A 229 -20.99 -10.71 -0.19
C TYR A 229 -21.13 -10.10 -1.59
N LYS A 230 -22.34 -10.14 -2.16
CA LYS A 230 -22.61 -9.55 -3.49
C LYS A 230 -22.31 -8.06 -3.51
N ARG A 231 -22.72 -7.32 -2.48
CA ARG A 231 -22.50 -5.87 -2.37
C ARG A 231 -21.02 -5.51 -2.29
N GLN A 232 -20.24 -6.22 -1.46
CA GLN A 232 -18.81 -5.98 -1.34
C GLN A 232 -18.04 -6.39 -2.59
N LEU A 233 -18.34 -7.56 -3.17
CA LEU A 233 -17.71 -8.03 -4.41
C LEU A 233 -18.00 -7.11 -5.59
N ALA A 234 -19.25 -6.66 -5.75
CA ALA A 234 -19.60 -5.75 -6.83
C ALA A 234 -18.83 -4.43 -6.73
N TYR A 235 -18.75 -3.85 -5.53
CA TYR A 235 -18.00 -2.62 -5.33
C TYR A 235 -16.49 -2.83 -5.54
N SER A 236 -15.92 -3.90 -4.99
CA SER A 236 -14.50 -4.23 -5.18
C SER A 236 -14.17 -4.50 -6.66
N GLY A 237 -15.09 -5.11 -7.41
CA GLY A 237 -14.94 -5.34 -8.85
C GLY A 237 -14.85 -4.03 -9.63
N TRP A 238 -15.71 -3.05 -9.33
CA TRP A 238 -15.65 -1.72 -9.95
C TRP A 238 -14.36 -0.96 -9.57
N GLU A 239 -13.94 -1.01 -8.31
CA GLU A 239 -12.66 -0.43 -7.86
C GLU A 239 -11.46 -1.09 -8.56
N MET A 240 -11.50 -2.42 -8.74
CA MET A 240 -10.47 -3.16 -9.47
C MET A 240 -10.43 -2.76 -10.94
N PHE A 241 -11.58 -2.63 -11.59
CA PHE A 241 -11.67 -2.17 -12.98
C PHE A 241 -11.09 -0.76 -13.13
N GLY A 242 -11.43 0.16 -12.23
CA GLY A 242 -10.85 1.51 -12.18
C GLY A 242 -9.34 1.50 -11.96
N GLY A 243 -8.85 0.63 -11.06
CA GLY A 243 -7.42 0.42 -10.80
C GLY A 243 -6.67 -0.11 -12.04
N LEU A 244 -7.23 -1.12 -12.70
CA LEU A 244 -6.67 -1.67 -13.95
C LEU A 244 -6.64 -0.63 -15.07
N ALA A 245 -7.70 0.17 -15.22
CA ALA A 245 -7.73 1.27 -16.19
C ALA A 245 -6.62 2.29 -15.94
N SER A 246 -6.39 2.67 -14.66
CA SER A 246 -5.32 3.60 -14.28
C SER A 246 -3.92 3.04 -14.57
N ILE A 247 -3.69 1.74 -14.30
CA ILE A 247 -2.43 1.08 -14.61
C ILE A 247 -2.23 0.98 -16.12
N SER A 248 -3.27 0.58 -16.86
CA SER A 248 -3.23 0.49 -18.33
C SER A 248 -2.95 1.85 -18.96
N GLN A 249 -3.53 2.93 -18.42
CA GLN A 249 -3.20 4.28 -18.86
C GLN A 249 -1.71 4.59 -18.63
N GLY A 250 -1.18 4.35 -17.44
CA GLY A 250 0.22 4.61 -17.12
C GLY A 250 1.19 3.81 -17.99
N GLN A 251 1.00 2.49 -18.10
CA GLN A 251 1.84 1.60 -18.90
C GLN A 251 1.60 1.78 -20.39
N GLY A 252 0.36 2.02 -20.82
CA GLY A 252 0.04 2.30 -22.22
C GLY A 252 0.76 3.53 -22.74
N ILE A 253 0.81 4.61 -21.95
CA ILE A 253 1.58 5.81 -22.33
C ILE A 253 3.08 5.47 -22.42
N ASN A 254 3.65 4.67 -21.51
CA ASN A 254 5.04 4.25 -21.58
C ASN A 254 5.35 3.49 -22.87
N ILE A 255 4.46 2.56 -23.26
CA ILE A 255 4.60 1.79 -24.51
C ILE A 255 4.52 2.74 -25.71
N LEU A 256 3.51 3.61 -25.77
CA LEU A 256 3.36 4.56 -26.87
C LEU A 256 4.57 5.50 -27.00
N LEU A 257 5.05 6.06 -25.90
CA LEU A 257 6.25 6.90 -25.91
C LEU A 257 7.49 6.13 -26.40
N ASN A 258 7.65 4.89 -26.00
CA ASN A 258 8.76 4.07 -26.46
C ASN A 258 8.67 3.78 -27.96
N LEU A 259 7.47 3.43 -28.46
CA LEU A 259 7.25 3.11 -29.86
C LEU A 259 7.42 4.32 -30.80
N PHE A 260 6.95 5.50 -30.40
CA PHE A 260 6.95 6.68 -31.28
C PHE A 260 8.13 7.62 -31.07
N PHE A 261 8.69 7.69 -29.85
CA PHE A 261 9.73 8.66 -29.50
C PHE A 261 11.00 8.01 -28.95
N GLY A 262 10.99 6.70 -28.74
CA GLY A 262 12.14 5.94 -28.29
C GLY A 262 12.41 6.03 -26.78
N PRO A 263 13.50 5.37 -26.31
CA PRO A 263 13.78 5.20 -24.89
C PRO A 263 14.18 6.49 -24.17
N MET A 264 14.72 7.49 -24.87
CA MET A 264 15.18 8.76 -24.26
C MET A 264 14.03 9.57 -23.69
N VAL A 265 12.96 9.77 -24.48
CA VAL A 265 11.74 10.46 -24.03
C VAL A 265 11.04 9.69 -22.92
N ASN A 266 11.07 8.35 -23.01
CA ASN A 266 10.50 7.51 -21.96
C ASN A 266 11.27 7.64 -20.63
N ALA A 267 12.60 7.77 -20.68
CA ALA A 267 13.43 8.02 -19.50
C ALA A 267 13.13 9.41 -18.88
N ALA A 268 13.01 10.46 -19.69
CA ALA A 268 12.63 11.80 -19.23
C ALA A 268 11.25 11.79 -18.54
N ARG A 269 10.27 11.12 -19.16
CA ARG A 269 8.95 10.94 -18.55
C ARG A 269 9.01 10.16 -17.23
N ALA A 270 9.85 9.13 -17.13
CA ALA A 270 9.99 8.35 -15.89
C ALA A 270 10.46 9.23 -14.72
N VAL A 271 11.38 10.17 -14.96
CA VAL A 271 11.84 11.15 -13.97
C VAL A 271 10.69 12.09 -13.57
N ALA A 272 9.98 12.67 -14.54
CA ALA A 272 8.83 13.53 -14.28
C ALA A 272 7.73 12.78 -13.48
N TYR A 273 7.47 11.52 -13.81
CA TYR A 273 6.49 10.69 -13.12
C TYR A 273 6.88 10.39 -11.67
N GLN A 274 8.18 10.26 -11.36
CA GLN A 274 8.64 10.09 -9.97
C GLN A 274 8.34 11.33 -9.13
N ILE A 275 8.58 12.53 -9.66
CA ILE A 275 8.23 13.79 -8.99
C ILE A 275 6.73 13.87 -8.74
N GLN A 276 5.92 13.60 -9.78
CA GLN A 276 4.47 13.59 -9.68
C GLN A 276 3.98 12.62 -8.60
N THR A 277 4.54 11.41 -8.56
CA THR A 277 4.18 10.39 -7.58
C THR A 277 4.52 10.82 -6.16
N ALA A 278 5.71 11.41 -5.95
CA ALA A 278 6.12 11.93 -4.66
C ALA A 278 5.16 13.01 -4.14
N VAL A 279 4.78 13.96 -4.99
CA VAL A 279 3.81 15.01 -4.64
C VAL A 279 2.43 14.44 -4.36
N ASN A 280 1.96 13.48 -5.19
CA ASN A 280 0.66 12.82 -4.99
C ASN A 280 0.57 12.08 -3.66
N HIS A 281 1.66 11.52 -3.15
CA HIS A 281 1.65 10.85 -1.85
C HIS A 281 1.24 11.78 -0.70
N PHE A 282 1.58 13.06 -0.75
CA PHE A 282 1.12 14.03 0.26
C PHE A 282 -0.41 14.19 0.23
N VAL A 283 -0.99 14.33 -0.96
CA VAL A 283 -2.45 14.45 -1.12
C VAL A 283 -3.16 13.16 -0.71
N ILE A 284 -2.65 12.01 -1.12
CA ILE A 284 -3.24 10.70 -0.77
C ILE A 284 -3.28 10.51 0.75
N ASN A 285 -2.19 10.81 1.47
CA ASN A 285 -2.16 10.70 2.93
C ASN A 285 -3.13 11.69 3.61
N PHE A 286 -3.25 12.92 3.09
CA PHE A 286 -4.25 13.86 3.57
C PHE A 286 -5.68 13.35 3.37
N LEU A 287 -6.00 12.86 2.18
CA LEU A 287 -7.31 12.29 1.86
C LEU A 287 -7.60 11.01 2.67
N MET A 288 -6.59 10.20 2.97
CA MET A 288 -6.73 9.03 3.84
C MET A 288 -7.21 9.41 5.25
N ALA A 289 -6.76 10.56 5.76
CA ALA A 289 -7.19 11.07 7.07
C ALA A 289 -8.62 11.65 7.05
N THR A 290 -9.08 12.19 5.90
CA THR A 290 -10.40 12.86 5.79
C THR A 290 -11.51 11.92 5.32
N ARG A 291 -11.20 10.93 4.47
CA ARG A 291 -12.15 10.03 3.83
C ARG A 291 -13.11 9.32 4.78
N PRO A 292 -12.70 8.78 5.94
CA PRO A 292 -13.62 8.15 6.88
C PRO A 292 -14.68 9.10 7.42
N GLN A 293 -14.32 10.37 7.65
CA GLN A 293 -15.26 11.39 8.13
C GLN A 293 -16.32 11.74 7.09
N VAL A 294 -15.93 11.84 5.81
CA VAL A 294 -16.87 12.08 4.71
C VAL A 294 -17.87 10.93 4.61
N ILE A 295 -17.40 9.68 4.67
CA ILE A 295 -18.24 8.49 4.59
C ILE A 295 -19.18 8.38 5.78
N LYS A 296 -18.72 8.64 6.99
CA LYS A 296 -19.57 8.65 8.20
C LYS A 296 -20.65 9.73 8.12
N SER A 297 -20.28 10.94 7.71
CA SER A 297 -21.25 12.03 7.55
C SER A 297 -22.34 11.69 6.52
N PHE A 298 -21.97 10.98 5.44
CA PHE A 298 -22.92 10.46 4.47
C PHE A 298 -23.86 9.42 5.10
N ALA A 299 -23.33 8.47 5.87
CA ALA A 299 -24.08 7.43 6.55
C ALA A 299 -25.06 8.00 7.60
N GLU A 300 -24.64 9.07 8.30
CA GLU A 300 -25.45 9.80 9.28
C GLU A 300 -26.51 10.72 8.63
N HIS A 301 -26.62 10.73 7.28
CA HIS A 301 -27.47 11.65 6.50
C HIS A 301 -27.17 13.15 6.75
N ASN A 302 -25.98 13.45 7.28
CA ASN A 302 -25.53 14.83 7.48
C ASN A 302 -24.82 15.33 6.21
N TYR A 303 -25.60 15.61 5.18
CA TYR A 303 -25.09 16.01 3.87
C TYR A 303 -24.38 17.37 3.90
N GLU A 304 -24.84 18.31 4.75
CA GLU A 304 -24.16 19.60 4.90
C GLU A 304 -22.71 19.43 5.35
N ARG A 305 -22.49 18.62 6.38
CA ARG A 305 -21.15 18.27 6.87
C ARG A 305 -20.36 17.51 5.82
N MET A 306 -20.96 16.55 5.14
CA MET A 306 -20.31 15.78 4.08
C MET A 306 -19.82 16.70 2.95
N TYR A 307 -20.66 17.60 2.44
CA TYR A 307 -20.26 18.56 1.40
C TYR A 307 -19.18 19.51 1.90
N SER A 308 -19.33 20.07 3.11
CA SER A 308 -18.32 20.94 3.72
C SER A 308 -16.96 20.26 3.80
N LEU A 309 -16.89 19.01 4.27
CA LEU A 309 -15.65 18.22 4.34
C LEU A 309 -15.08 17.94 2.94
N THR A 310 -15.92 17.57 1.98
CA THR A 310 -15.51 17.28 0.60
C THR A 310 -14.89 18.51 -0.06
N PHE A 311 -15.58 19.68 0.00
CA PHE A 311 -15.06 20.90 -0.59
C PHE A 311 -13.80 21.41 0.11
N LYS A 312 -13.74 21.33 1.44
CA LYS A 312 -12.53 21.67 2.20
C LYS A 312 -11.37 20.74 1.83
N SER A 313 -11.62 19.43 1.73
CA SER A 313 -10.59 18.47 1.35
C SER A 313 -10.06 18.75 -0.07
N ALA A 314 -10.93 19.02 -1.03
CA ALA A 314 -10.53 19.38 -2.38
C ALA A 314 -9.70 20.67 -2.40
N ARG A 315 -10.15 21.70 -1.69
CA ARG A 315 -9.46 23.00 -1.59
C ARG A 315 -8.09 22.89 -0.94
N TYR A 316 -7.98 22.16 0.19
CA TYR A 316 -6.70 21.97 0.86
C TYR A 316 -5.76 21.08 0.07
N SER A 317 -6.26 20.04 -0.62
CA SER A 317 -5.47 19.23 -1.55
C SER A 317 -4.90 20.08 -2.69
N PHE A 318 -5.70 20.99 -3.26
CA PHE A 318 -5.23 21.90 -4.29
C PHE A 318 -4.11 22.82 -3.79
N PHE A 319 -4.31 23.48 -2.64
CA PHE A 319 -3.27 24.35 -2.09
C PHE A 319 -2.02 23.58 -1.68
N LEU A 320 -2.16 22.36 -1.16
CA LEU A 320 -1.03 21.51 -0.84
C LEU A 320 -0.23 21.15 -2.09
N MET A 321 -0.92 20.75 -3.16
CA MET A 321 -0.25 20.47 -4.45
C MET A 321 0.42 21.73 -5.00
N LEU A 322 -0.27 22.87 -4.99
CA LEU A 322 0.28 24.12 -5.47
C LEU A 322 1.54 24.52 -4.71
N ALA A 323 1.52 24.42 -3.37
CA ALA A 323 2.66 24.74 -2.52
C ALA A 323 3.88 23.85 -2.77
N LEU A 324 3.66 22.59 -3.18
CA LEU A 324 4.74 21.66 -3.51
C LEU A 324 5.21 21.80 -4.96
N ILE A 325 4.29 21.90 -5.92
CA ILE A 325 4.62 21.91 -7.35
C ILE A 325 5.23 23.25 -7.75
N LEU A 326 4.75 24.36 -7.20
CA LEU A 326 5.16 25.70 -7.63
C LEU A 326 6.68 25.93 -7.42
N PRO A 327 7.27 25.68 -6.23
CA PRO A 327 8.71 25.74 -6.05
C PRO A 327 9.48 24.75 -6.96
N ILE A 328 8.95 23.55 -7.15
CA ILE A 328 9.56 22.55 -8.02
C ILE A 328 9.63 23.05 -9.46
N CYS A 329 8.57 23.68 -9.98
CA CYS A 329 8.54 24.22 -11.34
C CYS A 329 9.53 25.38 -11.52
N PHE A 330 9.65 26.27 -10.52
CA PHE A 330 10.58 27.39 -10.60
C PHE A 330 12.04 26.96 -10.54
N GLU A 331 12.34 25.98 -9.68
CA GLU A 331 13.72 25.50 -9.43
C GLU A 331 13.98 24.13 -10.06
N LEU A 332 13.24 23.75 -11.12
CA LEU A 332 13.29 22.42 -11.70
C LEU A 332 14.72 22.03 -12.11
N ARG A 333 15.45 22.93 -12.78
CA ARG A 333 16.84 22.67 -13.20
C ARG A 333 17.78 22.44 -12.02
N PHE A 334 17.64 23.23 -10.95
CA PHE A 334 18.44 23.06 -9.74
C PHE A 334 18.13 21.72 -9.07
N ILE A 335 16.85 21.37 -8.92
CA ILE A 335 16.40 20.12 -8.30
C ILE A 335 16.89 18.91 -9.10
N LEU A 336 16.76 18.91 -10.43
CA LEU A 336 17.22 17.83 -11.29
C LEU A 336 18.74 17.69 -11.24
N ASN A 337 19.50 18.78 -11.26
CA ASN A 337 20.96 18.75 -11.14
C ASN A 337 21.41 18.23 -9.77
N LEU A 338 20.72 18.60 -8.69
CA LEU A 338 21.01 18.14 -7.34
C LEU A 338 20.71 16.63 -7.19
N TRP A 339 19.62 16.18 -7.81
CA TRP A 339 19.14 14.80 -7.69
C TRP A 339 19.86 13.84 -8.64
N LEU A 340 19.93 14.18 -9.93
CA LEU A 340 20.45 13.31 -10.99
C LEU A 340 21.88 13.69 -11.44
N GLY A 341 22.31 14.90 -11.13
CA GLY A 341 23.60 15.41 -11.56
C GLY A 341 23.75 15.41 -13.08
N LYS A 342 24.87 14.87 -13.58
CA LYS A 342 25.14 14.78 -15.02
C LYS A 342 24.30 13.72 -15.76
N ALA A 343 23.52 12.90 -15.02
CA ALA A 343 22.69 11.83 -15.59
C ALA A 343 21.27 12.29 -15.94
N THR A 344 21.01 13.61 -15.91
CA THR A 344 19.70 14.16 -16.30
C THR A 344 19.43 13.85 -17.77
N PRO A 345 18.35 13.10 -18.11
CA PRO A 345 18.01 12.87 -19.51
C PRO A 345 17.76 14.19 -20.25
N PRO A 346 18.20 14.35 -21.50
CA PRO A 346 17.76 15.46 -22.32
C PRO A 346 16.23 15.41 -22.43
N ASP A 347 15.60 16.53 -22.56
CA ASP A 347 14.13 16.69 -22.59
C ASP A 347 13.38 16.46 -21.25
N THR A 348 14.11 16.34 -20.11
CA THR A 348 13.50 16.35 -18.78
C THR A 348 13.35 17.78 -18.29
#